data_1a378fcc340be6d5a0c4296b0aaad169
#
_entry.id   1a378fcc340be6d5a0c4296b0aaad169
#
_cell.length_a   1.000
_cell.length_b   1.000
_cell.length_c   1.000
_cell.angle_alpha   90.00
_cell.angle_beta   90.00
_cell.angle_gamma   90.00
#
_symmetry.space_group_name_H-M   'P 1'
#
loop_
_entity.id
_entity.type
_entity.pdbx_description
1 polymer ?
#
loop_
_entity_poly.entity_id
_entity_poly.type
_entity_poly.pdbx_seq_one_letter_code
_entity_poly.pdbx_strand_id
1 'polypeptide(L)'
;MVNDRLRDLKAALNDSYEANNEITITMDGADCYMSDFFNEVEEISQSLDKIGATVEEVKKKHSFILSAPSTDEKIKEELEDLMAEIKRLSNKVRQKLKLVGQNIEQQEHVNNTSADFRIKKTQHSALSRRFVDVMSAYNSIQVEYRQRCKDRIKRQLEITGHSKTDTEIEEMLESGNPAVFTQGIVIETQKAKQTMADIEDRHADIIKLEKSIRELHDMFVDMAVLVENQGELIDRIEYNVQNAADFVDNATNDINRAVRYKSKARKKLIILCIIAAIVVIILGLIIGFSV
;
A
#
# COMPACT_ATOMS: atom_id res chain seq x y z
N MET A 1 12.96 -48.74 -33.10
CA MET A 1 11.51 -48.48 -33.22
C MET A 1 11.13 -47.48 -32.13
N VAL A 2 10.99 -46.22 -32.45
CA VAL A 2 10.48 -45.20 -31.53
C VAL A 2 8.97 -45.32 -31.57
N ASN A 3 8.36 -45.83 -30.50
CA ASN A 3 6.92 -45.88 -30.35
C ASN A 3 6.36 -44.44 -30.38
N ASP A 4 5.59 -44.18 -31.43
CA ASP A 4 4.88 -42.89 -31.59
C ASP A 4 3.72 -42.83 -30.57
N ARG A 5 4.00 -42.29 -29.40
CA ARG A 5 3.01 -42.05 -28.33
C ARG A 5 2.10 -40.84 -28.56
N LEU A 6 2.21 -40.20 -29.71
CA LEU A 6 1.36 -39.05 -30.06
C LEU A 6 -0.11 -39.44 -30.23
N ARG A 7 -0.34 -40.70 -30.63
CA ARG A 7 -1.69 -41.26 -30.82
C ARG A 7 -2.35 -41.57 -29.49
N ASP A 8 -1.58 -42.08 -28.52
CA ASP A 8 -2.05 -42.36 -27.17
C ASP A 8 -2.32 -41.07 -26.40
N LEU A 9 -1.52 -40.04 -26.62
CA LEU A 9 -1.71 -38.73 -26.03
C LEU A 9 -2.94 -38.00 -26.58
N LYS A 10 -3.24 -38.16 -27.88
CA LYS A 10 -4.46 -37.61 -28.49
C LYS A 10 -5.71 -38.34 -28.03
N ALA A 11 -5.64 -39.68 -27.85
CA ALA A 11 -6.74 -40.44 -27.30
C ALA A 11 -7.05 -40.05 -25.85
N ALA A 12 -6.03 -39.89 -25.01
CA ALA A 12 -6.18 -39.46 -23.63
C ALA A 12 -6.69 -38.00 -23.51
N LEU A 13 -6.33 -37.14 -24.45
CA LEU A 13 -6.86 -35.76 -24.52
C LEU A 13 -8.34 -35.75 -24.92
N ASN A 14 -8.76 -36.60 -25.86
CA ASN A 14 -10.15 -36.68 -26.28
C ASN A 14 -11.04 -37.31 -25.19
N ASP A 15 -10.57 -38.36 -24.50
CA ASP A 15 -11.27 -38.94 -23.33
C ASP A 15 -11.40 -37.90 -22.18
N SER A 16 -10.41 -37.06 -21.98
CA SER A 16 -10.49 -35.99 -20.97
C SER A 16 -11.45 -34.84 -21.39
N TYR A 17 -11.64 -34.62 -22.70
CA TYR A 17 -12.60 -33.63 -23.20
C TYR A 17 -14.05 -34.14 -23.12
N GLU A 18 -14.31 -35.43 -23.30
CA GLU A 18 -15.65 -35.99 -23.13
C GLU A 18 -16.03 -36.17 -21.65
N ALA A 19 -15.06 -36.48 -20.78
CA ALA A 19 -15.27 -36.54 -19.33
C ALA A 19 -15.48 -35.17 -18.65
N ASN A 20 -14.95 -34.09 -19.24
CA ASN A 20 -15.12 -32.76 -18.72
C ASN A 20 -16.47 -32.10 -19.11
N ASN A 21 -17.28 -32.69 -19.96
CA ASN A 21 -18.61 -32.17 -20.30
C ASN A 21 -19.69 -32.47 -19.24
N GLU A 22 -19.40 -33.22 -18.18
CA GLU A 22 -20.33 -33.51 -17.08
C GLU A 22 -19.88 -33.05 -15.72
N ILE A 23 -18.67 -32.45 -15.61
CA ILE A 23 -18.30 -31.71 -14.41
C ILE A 23 -18.61 -30.24 -14.67
N THR A 24 -19.86 -29.89 -14.58
CA THR A 24 -20.27 -28.53 -14.23
C THR A 24 -19.79 -28.33 -12.79
N ILE A 25 -18.52 -27.98 -12.62
CA ILE A 25 -18.05 -27.40 -11.37
C ILE A 25 -18.90 -26.15 -11.22
N THR A 26 -19.87 -26.19 -10.33
CA THR A 26 -20.53 -25.02 -9.81
C THR A 26 -19.47 -24.19 -9.08
N MET A 27 -18.65 -23.47 -9.82
CA MET A 27 -17.70 -22.46 -9.34
C MET A 27 -18.41 -21.22 -8.79
N ASP A 28 -19.74 -21.20 -8.89
CA ASP A 28 -20.57 -20.02 -8.59
C ASP A 28 -20.46 -19.52 -7.15
N GLY A 29 -20.13 -20.39 -6.19
CA GLY A 29 -20.00 -19.99 -4.79
C GLY A 29 -18.58 -19.53 -4.39
N ALA A 30 -17.55 -20.14 -4.96
CA ALA A 30 -16.17 -19.81 -4.61
C ALA A 30 -15.68 -18.52 -5.31
N ASP A 31 -16.06 -18.34 -6.57
CA ASP A 31 -15.72 -17.14 -7.34
C ASP A 31 -16.42 -15.89 -6.78
N CYS A 32 -17.68 -16.02 -6.33
CA CYS A 32 -18.41 -14.92 -5.70
C CYS A 32 -17.76 -14.51 -4.37
N TYR A 33 -17.35 -15.47 -3.55
CA TYR A 33 -16.74 -15.21 -2.23
C TYR A 33 -15.35 -14.57 -2.32
N MET A 34 -14.53 -14.95 -3.30
CA MET A 34 -13.24 -14.31 -3.55
C MET A 34 -13.40 -12.92 -4.17
N SER A 35 -14.42 -12.73 -5.01
CA SER A 35 -14.74 -11.43 -5.57
C SER A 35 -15.10 -10.42 -4.48
N ASP A 36 -15.93 -10.80 -3.51
CA ASP A 36 -16.30 -9.94 -2.39
C ASP A 36 -15.08 -9.56 -1.53
N PHE A 37 -14.20 -10.53 -1.27
CA PHE A 37 -12.95 -10.28 -0.57
C PHE A 37 -12.04 -9.29 -1.32
N PHE A 38 -11.87 -9.44 -2.62
CA PHE A 38 -11.07 -8.51 -3.41
C PHE A 38 -11.68 -7.11 -3.50
N ASN A 39 -13.01 -6.99 -3.53
CA ASN A 39 -13.69 -5.71 -3.45
C ASN A 39 -13.41 -5.02 -2.10
N GLU A 40 -13.41 -5.78 -1.00
CA GLU A 40 -13.07 -5.26 0.33
C GLU A 40 -11.60 -4.82 0.43
N VAL A 41 -10.67 -5.60 -0.13
CA VAL A 41 -9.23 -5.25 -0.25
C VAL A 41 -9.06 -3.95 -1.02
N GLU A 42 -9.74 -3.80 -2.16
CA GLU A 42 -9.68 -2.60 -2.98
C GLU A 42 -10.23 -1.37 -2.24
N GLU A 43 -11.36 -1.51 -1.54
CA GLU A 43 -11.92 -0.41 -0.75
C GLU A 43 -10.99 0.03 0.39
N ILE A 44 -10.33 -0.93 1.06
CA ILE A 44 -9.32 -0.63 2.08
C ILE A 44 -8.12 0.08 1.44
N SER A 45 -7.63 -0.42 0.31
CA SER A 45 -6.50 0.17 -0.41
C SER A 45 -6.77 1.60 -0.82
N GLN A 46 -7.92 1.87 -1.44
CA GLN A 46 -8.35 3.23 -1.81
C GLN A 46 -8.48 4.16 -0.61
N SER A 47 -8.98 3.63 0.52
CA SER A 47 -9.06 4.40 1.77
C SER A 47 -7.67 4.76 2.30
N LEU A 48 -6.70 3.86 2.21
CA LEU A 48 -5.30 4.10 2.59
C LEU A 48 -4.62 5.13 1.68
N ASP A 49 -4.86 5.07 0.37
CA ASP A 49 -4.37 6.07 -0.58
C ASP A 49 -4.92 7.46 -0.25
N LYS A 50 -6.22 7.53 0.07
CA LYS A 50 -6.87 8.78 0.45
C LYS A 50 -6.30 9.33 1.75
N ILE A 51 -6.08 8.50 2.77
CA ILE A 51 -5.43 8.91 4.02
C ILE A 51 -4.04 9.48 3.72
N GLY A 52 -3.22 8.79 2.92
CA GLY A 52 -1.88 9.25 2.56
C GLY A 52 -1.88 10.62 1.86
N ALA A 53 -2.78 10.83 0.90
CA ALA A 53 -2.95 12.12 0.23
C ALA A 53 -3.36 13.23 1.21
N THR A 54 -4.33 12.94 2.10
CA THR A 54 -4.80 13.91 3.11
C THR A 54 -3.69 14.24 4.12
N VAL A 55 -2.84 13.28 4.49
CA VAL A 55 -1.67 13.49 5.37
C VAL A 55 -0.68 14.48 4.74
N GLU A 56 -0.43 14.38 3.44
CA GLU A 56 0.42 15.35 2.74
C GLU A 56 -0.19 16.76 2.69
N GLU A 57 -1.52 16.87 2.60
CA GLU A 57 -2.21 18.15 2.69
C GLU A 57 -2.09 18.76 4.09
N VAL A 58 -2.27 17.97 5.15
CA VAL A 58 -2.04 18.39 6.54
C VAL A 58 -0.62 18.94 6.72
N LYS A 59 0.39 18.24 6.21
CA LYS A 59 1.79 18.71 6.25
C LYS A 59 1.98 20.06 5.59
N LYS A 60 1.36 20.30 4.45
CA LYS A 60 1.40 21.60 3.75
C LYS A 60 0.73 22.70 4.58
N LYS A 61 -0.44 22.40 5.18
CA LYS A 61 -1.16 23.35 6.05
C LYS A 61 -0.34 23.70 7.30
N HIS A 62 0.28 22.71 7.96
CA HIS A 62 1.19 22.94 9.09
C HIS A 62 2.34 23.89 8.70
N SER A 63 2.98 23.64 7.57
CA SER A 63 4.07 24.50 7.08
C SER A 63 3.60 25.91 6.79
N PHE A 64 2.40 26.06 6.21
CA PHE A 64 1.82 27.38 5.95
C PHE A 64 1.53 28.14 7.25
N ILE A 65 0.87 27.51 8.23
CA ILE A 65 0.54 28.09 9.54
C ILE A 65 1.80 28.56 10.27
N LEU A 66 2.88 27.79 10.21
CA LEU A 66 4.15 28.14 10.85
C LEU A 66 4.87 29.30 10.16
N SER A 67 4.68 29.49 8.86
CA SER A 67 5.33 30.56 8.09
C SER A 67 4.54 31.89 8.14
N ALA A 68 3.25 31.83 8.41
CA ALA A 68 2.40 33.02 8.45
C ALA A 68 2.59 33.82 9.75
N PRO A 69 2.61 35.15 9.67
CA PRO A 69 2.69 36.04 10.86
C PRO A 69 1.39 36.00 11.68
N SER A 70 0.25 35.81 11.03
CA SER A 70 -1.04 35.52 11.66
C SER A 70 -1.73 34.47 10.84
N THR A 71 -2.39 33.52 11.51
CA THR A 71 -3.06 32.42 10.81
C THR A 71 -4.50 32.80 10.50
N ASP A 72 -4.91 32.61 9.26
CA ASP A 72 -6.31 32.77 8.85
C ASP A 72 -7.14 31.66 9.50
N GLU A 73 -8.25 32.02 10.13
CA GLU A 73 -9.16 31.06 10.80
C GLU A 73 -9.67 30.00 9.84
N LYS A 74 -9.91 30.39 8.60
CA LYS A 74 -10.32 29.45 7.54
C LYS A 74 -9.29 28.32 7.32
N ILE A 75 -8.00 28.62 7.40
CA ILE A 75 -6.95 27.61 7.23
C ILE A 75 -6.91 26.64 8.43
N LYS A 76 -7.19 27.15 9.63
CA LYS A 76 -7.30 26.31 10.83
C LYS A 76 -8.51 25.37 10.71
N GLU A 77 -9.66 25.87 10.25
CA GLU A 77 -10.86 25.09 10.02
C GLU A 77 -10.62 23.99 8.96
N GLU A 78 -10.03 24.34 7.83
CA GLU A 78 -9.65 23.37 6.79
C GLU A 78 -8.68 22.29 7.32
N LEU A 79 -7.75 22.66 8.20
CA LEU A 79 -6.86 21.70 8.85
C LEU A 79 -7.61 20.74 9.80
N GLU A 80 -8.54 21.26 10.59
CA GLU A 80 -9.39 20.46 11.48
C GLU A 80 -10.25 19.46 10.69
N ASP A 81 -10.82 19.88 9.57
CA ASP A 81 -11.61 19.03 8.68
C ASP A 81 -10.75 17.88 8.10
N LEU A 82 -9.54 18.19 7.63
CA LEU A 82 -8.59 17.18 7.13
C LEU A 82 -8.22 16.17 8.23
N MET A 83 -7.94 16.64 9.44
CA MET A 83 -7.63 15.76 10.58
C MET A 83 -8.82 14.90 10.99
N ALA A 84 -10.04 15.44 10.97
CA ALA A 84 -11.27 14.72 11.23
C ALA A 84 -11.53 13.65 10.15
N GLU A 85 -11.24 13.95 8.89
CA GLU A 85 -11.36 12.98 7.79
C GLU A 85 -10.35 11.84 7.93
N ILE A 86 -9.07 12.12 8.24
CA ILE A 86 -8.08 11.08 8.53
C ILE A 86 -8.57 10.17 9.66
N LYS A 87 -9.03 10.74 10.76
CA LYS A 87 -9.57 9.99 11.90
C LYS A 87 -10.73 9.07 11.49
N ARG A 88 -11.67 9.57 10.72
CA ARG A 88 -12.84 8.81 10.25
C ARG A 88 -12.43 7.65 9.36
N LEU A 89 -11.57 7.91 8.36
CA LEU A 89 -11.08 6.91 7.43
C LEU A 89 -10.22 5.85 8.13
N SER A 90 -9.34 6.26 9.02
CA SER A 90 -8.46 5.36 9.80
C SER A 90 -9.27 4.41 10.68
N ASN A 91 -10.31 4.90 11.37
CA ASN A 91 -11.21 4.06 12.15
C ASN A 91 -11.95 3.06 11.26
N LYS A 92 -12.42 3.48 10.08
CA LYS A 92 -13.07 2.59 9.11
C LYS A 92 -12.13 1.48 8.64
N VAL A 93 -10.91 1.82 8.24
CA VAL A 93 -9.88 0.87 7.80
C VAL A 93 -9.53 -0.11 8.93
N ARG A 94 -9.27 0.39 10.15
CA ARG A 94 -8.99 -0.43 11.32
C ARG A 94 -10.08 -1.46 11.60
N GLN A 95 -11.35 -1.04 11.57
CA GLN A 95 -12.47 -1.95 11.79
C GLN A 95 -12.54 -3.03 10.72
N LYS A 96 -12.36 -2.67 9.45
CA LYS A 96 -12.34 -3.63 8.34
C LYS A 96 -11.19 -4.61 8.45
N LEU A 97 -9.96 -4.14 8.71
CA LEU A 97 -8.82 -5.02 8.93
C LEU A 97 -9.04 -5.99 10.09
N LYS A 98 -9.63 -5.52 11.19
CA LYS A 98 -9.96 -6.39 12.33
C LYS A 98 -10.97 -7.48 11.96
N LEU A 99 -12.03 -7.15 11.21
CA LEU A 99 -13.02 -8.12 10.74
C LEU A 99 -12.41 -9.15 9.78
N VAL A 100 -11.61 -8.70 8.83
CA VAL A 100 -10.88 -9.58 7.91
C VAL A 100 -9.94 -10.51 8.68
N GLY A 101 -9.20 -9.99 9.67
CA GLY A 101 -8.33 -10.79 10.54
C GLY A 101 -9.10 -11.88 11.30
N GLN A 102 -10.22 -11.54 11.93
CA GLN A 102 -11.08 -12.50 12.62
C GLN A 102 -11.63 -13.60 11.69
N ASN A 103 -12.02 -13.23 10.47
CA ASN A 103 -12.48 -14.19 9.46
C ASN A 103 -11.34 -15.16 9.04
N ILE A 104 -10.11 -14.66 8.93
CA ILE A 104 -8.93 -15.47 8.62
C ILE A 104 -8.63 -16.44 9.76
N GLU A 105 -8.64 -15.97 11.02
CA GLU A 105 -8.42 -16.81 12.20
C GLU A 105 -9.45 -17.96 12.31
N GLN A 106 -10.72 -17.67 12.05
CA GLN A 106 -11.78 -18.69 12.03
C GLN A 106 -11.55 -19.73 10.92
N GLN A 107 -11.04 -19.32 9.76
CA GLN A 107 -10.75 -20.23 8.64
C GLN A 107 -9.47 -21.06 8.87
N GLU A 108 -8.51 -20.57 9.65
CA GLU A 108 -7.25 -21.27 9.95
C GLU A 108 -7.49 -22.62 10.60
N HIS A 109 -8.51 -22.74 11.44
CA HIS A 109 -8.89 -23.98 12.09
C HIS A 109 -9.52 -25.02 11.14
N VAL A 110 -10.01 -24.61 9.98
CA VAL A 110 -10.77 -25.46 9.05
C VAL A 110 -9.97 -25.81 7.79
N ASN A 111 -9.23 -24.84 7.21
CA ASN A 111 -8.63 -24.96 5.88
C ASN A 111 -7.32 -24.16 5.72
N ASN A 112 -6.30 -24.42 6.53
CA ASN A 112 -5.04 -23.65 6.52
C ASN A 112 -4.14 -23.88 5.28
N THR A 113 -4.45 -24.86 4.43
CA THR A 113 -3.63 -25.24 3.26
C THR A 113 -4.19 -24.72 1.93
N SER A 114 -5.39 -24.14 1.90
CA SER A 114 -5.98 -23.67 0.64
C SER A 114 -5.24 -22.45 0.09
N ALA A 115 -5.20 -22.32 -1.24
CA ALA A 115 -4.63 -21.15 -1.92
C ALA A 115 -5.35 -19.86 -1.50
N ASP A 116 -6.67 -19.91 -1.39
CA ASP A 116 -7.52 -18.77 -0.98
C ASP A 116 -7.20 -18.27 0.41
N PHE A 117 -7.00 -19.19 1.37
CA PHE A 117 -6.59 -18.83 2.72
C PHE A 117 -5.24 -18.09 2.73
N ARG A 118 -4.27 -18.60 1.97
CA ARG A 118 -2.95 -17.97 1.84
C ARG A 118 -3.03 -16.59 1.21
N ILE A 119 -3.85 -16.42 0.16
CA ILE A 119 -4.07 -15.13 -0.49
C ILE A 119 -4.68 -14.14 0.51
N LYS A 120 -5.73 -14.53 1.24
CA LYS A 120 -6.37 -13.67 2.24
C LYS A 120 -5.41 -13.24 3.34
N LYS A 121 -4.65 -14.17 3.89
CA LYS A 121 -3.65 -13.90 4.94
C LYS A 121 -2.58 -12.93 4.44
N THR A 122 -2.11 -13.11 3.20
CA THR A 122 -1.14 -12.24 2.54
C THR A 122 -1.66 -10.82 2.36
N GLN A 123 -2.84 -10.68 1.76
CA GLN A 123 -3.45 -9.37 1.51
C GLN A 123 -3.74 -8.62 2.81
N HIS A 124 -4.27 -9.31 3.81
CA HIS A 124 -4.51 -8.73 5.13
C HIS A 124 -3.20 -8.22 5.77
N SER A 125 -2.13 -9.02 5.70
CA SER A 125 -0.81 -8.65 6.21
C SER A 125 -0.26 -7.41 5.51
N ALA A 126 -0.30 -7.38 4.17
CA ALA A 126 0.17 -6.25 3.38
C ALA A 126 -0.61 -4.96 3.67
N LEU A 127 -1.94 -5.05 3.76
CA LEU A 127 -2.79 -3.91 4.08
C LEU A 127 -2.59 -3.41 5.52
N SER A 128 -2.43 -4.31 6.49
CA SER A 128 -2.17 -3.96 7.89
C SER A 128 -0.83 -3.22 8.03
N ARG A 129 0.22 -3.70 7.37
CA ARG A 129 1.53 -3.02 7.33
C ARG A 129 1.42 -1.65 6.69
N ARG A 130 0.79 -1.56 5.53
CA ARG A 130 0.58 -0.28 4.85
C ARG A 130 -0.20 0.73 5.70
N PHE A 131 -1.22 0.27 6.44
CA PHE A 131 -1.95 1.10 7.39
C PHE A 131 -1.03 1.65 8.48
N VAL A 132 -0.21 0.79 9.09
CA VAL A 132 0.76 1.22 10.12
C VAL A 132 1.75 2.23 9.55
N ASP A 133 2.27 2.02 8.34
CA ASP A 133 3.22 2.94 7.70
C ASP A 133 2.61 4.33 7.46
N VAL A 134 1.39 4.39 6.92
CA VAL A 134 0.68 5.66 6.67
C VAL A 134 0.37 6.38 7.98
N MET A 135 -0.07 5.66 9.01
CA MET A 135 -0.37 6.24 10.32
C MET A 135 0.91 6.69 11.06
N SER A 136 2.04 5.98 10.88
CA SER A 136 3.35 6.39 11.41
C SER A 136 3.83 7.67 10.75
N ALA A 137 3.65 7.81 9.44
CA ALA A 137 3.95 9.05 8.73
C ALA A 137 3.09 10.21 9.26
N TYR A 138 1.79 9.99 9.48
CA TYR A 138 0.91 10.99 10.08
C TYR A 138 1.34 11.39 11.49
N ASN A 139 1.66 10.40 12.35
CA ASN A 139 2.17 10.67 13.70
C ASN A 139 3.46 11.50 13.68
N SER A 140 4.39 11.18 12.79
CA SER A 140 5.64 11.94 12.64
C SER A 140 5.38 13.41 12.30
N ILE A 141 4.44 13.68 11.39
CA ILE A 141 4.06 15.05 11.01
C ILE A 141 3.44 15.81 12.18
N GLN A 142 2.61 15.14 12.99
CA GLN A 142 1.99 15.74 14.18
C GLN A 142 3.04 16.10 15.24
N VAL A 143 3.98 15.18 15.52
CA VAL A 143 5.07 15.40 16.47
C VAL A 143 6.00 16.53 16.01
N GLU A 144 6.35 16.55 14.71
CA GLU A 144 7.16 17.63 14.14
C GLU A 144 6.46 19.00 14.27
N TYR A 145 5.18 19.06 13.96
CA TYR A 145 4.42 20.30 14.08
C TYR A 145 4.31 20.78 15.54
N ARG A 146 4.06 19.85 16.50
CA ARG A 146 4.09 20.15 17.93
C ARG A 146 5.42 20.77 18.34
N GLN A 147 6.54 20.17 17.93
CA GLN A 147 7.86 20.70 18.26
C GLN A 147 8.09 22.09 17.70
N ARG A 148 7.69 22.35 16.46
CA ARG A 148 7.81 23.67 15.84
C ARG A 148 6.93 24.72 16.49
N CYS A 149 5.73 24.36 16.95
CA CYS A 149 4.88 25.26 17.75
C CYS A 149 5.54 25.62 19.09
N LYS A 150 6.12 24.62 19.78
CA LYS A 150 6.89 24.83 21.02
C LYS A 150 8.07 25.77 20.81
N ASP A 151 8.86 25.54 19.75
CA ASP A 151 10.01 26.36 19.40
C ASP A 151 9.58 27.82 19.08
N ARG A 152 8.40 28.00 18.46
CA ARG A 152 7.83 29.34 18.20
C ARG A 152 7.42 30.00 19.48
N ILE A 153 6.73 29.35 20.42
CA ILE A 153 6.41 29.86 21.73
C ILE A 153 7.68 30.32 22.46
N LYS A 154 8.71 29.47 22.50
CA LYS A 154 10.00 29.80 23.12
C LYS A 154 10.59 31.08 22.55
N ARG A 155 10.66 31.20 21.23
CA ARG A 155 11.17 32.39 20.56
C ARG A 155 10.34 33.67 20.89
N GLN A 156 9.02 33.54 20.97
CA GLN A 156 8.15 34.67 21.32
C GLN A 156 8.39 35.10 22.78
N LEU A 157 8.58 34.16 23.70
CA LEU A 157 8.94 34.48 25.09
C LEU A 157 10.29 35.17 25.19
N GLU A 158 11.30 34.73 24.45
CA GLU A 158 12.62 35.35 24.39
C GLU A 158 12.53 36.83 23.90
N ILE A 159 11.73 37.08 22.87
CA ILE A 159 11.49 38.44 22.33
C ILE A 159 10.85 39.34 23.36
N THR A 160 10.01 38.81 24.25
CA THR A 160 9.37 39.58 25.35
C THR A 160 10.25 39.71 26.59
N GLY A 161 11.49 39.23 26.57
CA GLY A 161 12.42 39.27 27.69
C GLY A 161 12.24 38.16 28.74
N HIS A 162 11.39 37.17 28.47
CA HIS A 162 11.10 36.07 29.37
C HIS A 162 11.72 34.76 28.81
N SER A 163 13.06 34.66 28.86
CA SER A 163 13.73 33.42 28.43
C SER A 163 13.37 32.27 29.36
N LYS A 164 12.90 31.15 28.77
CA LYS A 164 12.51 29.92 29.46
C LYS A 164 13.30 28.72 28.88
N THR A 165 13.60 27.78 29.75
CA THR A 165 14.21 26.53 29.36
C THR A 165 13.18 25.60 28.70
N ASP A 166 13.63 24.57 27.94
CA ASP A 166 12.74 23.62 27.29
C ASP A 166 11.91 22.83 28.30
N THR A 167 12.48 22.55 29.49
CA THR A 167 11.77 21.87 30.59
C THR A 167 10.68 22.74 31.21
N GLU A 168 10.96 24.03 31.46
CA GLU A 168 9.94 24.95 31.96
C GLU A 168 8.78 25.12 30.96
N ILE A 169 9.09 25.18 29.65
CA ILE A 169 8.04 25.30 28.63
C ILE A 169 7.18 24.04 28.62
N GLU A 170 7.79 22.83 28.75
CA GLU A 170 7.02 21.59 28.82
C GLU A 170 6.11 21.53 30.04
N GLU A 171 6.61 21.91 31.23
CA GLU A 171 5.80 22.03 32.44
C GLU A 171 4.64 23.02 32.29
N MET A 172 4.89 24.14 31.60
CA MET A 172 3.86 25.13 31.30
C MET A 172 2.81 24.59 30.33
N LEU A 173 3.21 23.80 29.32
CA LEU A 173 2.31 23.10 28.38
C LEU A 173 1.46 22.07 29.11
N GLU A 174 2.07 21.26 29.97
CA GLU A 174 1.36 20.24 30.76
C GLU A 174 0.31 20.84 31.72
N SER A 175 0.51 22.09 32.18
CA SER A 175 -0.49 22.80 33.01
C SER A 175 -1.81 23.05 32.30
N GLY A 176 -1.82 23.04 30.97
CA GLY A 176 -2.99 23.29 30.11
C GLY A 176 -3.55 24.70 30.20
N ASN A 177 -2.90 25.62 30.95
CA ASN A 177 -3.37 26.97 31.18
C ASN A 177 -2.53 27.99 30.37
N PRO A 178 -3.09 28.61 29.30
CA PRO A 178 -2.36 29.59 28.49
C PRO A 178 -1.91 30.82 29.27
N ALA A 179 -2.60 31.19 30.36
CA ALA A 179 -2.25 32.34 31.19
C ALA A 179 -0.86 32.21 31.85
N VAL A 180 -0.33 31.00 31.99
CA VAL A 180 1.02 30.78 32.54
C VAL A 180 2.10 31.37 31.62
N PHE A 181 1.89 31.36 30.30
CA PHE A 181 2.82 31.91 29.31
C PHE A 181 2.79 33.46 29.27
N THR A 182 1.68 34.06 29.66
CA THR A 182 1.45 35.52 29.57
C THR A 182 1.67 36.25 30.89
N GLN A 183 1.88 35.47 31.97
CA GLN A 183 2.12 36.02 33.31
C GLN A 183 3.44 36.81 33.34
N GLY A 184 3.33 38.12 33.64
CA GLY A 184 4.47 39.01 33.74
C GLY A 184 4.81 39.78 32.45
N ILE A 185 4.16 39.50 31.33
CA ILE A 185 4.36 40.25 30.09
C ILE A 185 3.61 41.60 30.22
N VAL A 186 4.35 42.71 30.15
CA VAL A 186 3.77 44.04 30.18
C VAL A 186 3.13 44.37 28.84
N ILE A 187 1.79 44.50 28.81
CA ILE A 187 0.97 44.64 27.59
C ILE A 187 0.83 46.15 27.22
N GLU A 188 1.93 46.85 27.14
CA GLU A 188 1.87 48.29 26.80
C GLU A 188 1.95 48.55 25.29
N THR A 189 2.41 47.59 24.52
CA THR A 189 2.61 47.77 23.08
C THR A 189 1.71 46.87 22.24
N GLN A 190 1.33 47.34 21.04
CA GLN A 190 0.58 46.52 20.07
C GLN A 190 1.34 45.23 19.71
N LYS A 191 2.67 45.29 19.69
CA LYS A 191 3.55 44.13 19.41
C LYS A 191 3.44 43.07 20.52
N ALA A 192 3.41 43.51 21.81
CA ALA A 192 3.24 42.57 22.92
C ALA A 192 1.89 41.86 22.86
N LYS A 193 0.79 42.58 22.52
CA LYS A 193 -0.54 41.96 22.31
C LYS A 193 -0.53 40.90 21.21
N GLN A 194 0.12 41.19 20.10
CA GLN A 194 0.21 40.25 18.97
C GLN A 194 1.05 39.01 19.33
N THR A 195 2.15 39.19 20.07
CA THR A 195 2.97 38.11 20.57
C THR A 195 2.20 37.18 21.51
N MET A 196 1.40 37.79 22.44
CA MET A 196 0.54 36.97 23.33
C MET A 196 -0.49 36.16 22.57
N ALA A 197 -1.19 36.77 21.62
CA ALA A 197 -2.16 36.06 20.78
C ALA A 197 -1.51 34.91 20.01
N ASP A 198 -0.29 35.08 19.47
CA ASP A 198 0.44 34.02 18.80
C ASP A 198 0.82 32.88 19.76
N ILE A 199 1.24 33.19 21.01
CA ILE A 199 1.53 32.17 22.02
C ILE A 199 0.27 31.38 22.38
N GLU A 200 -0.86 32.05 22.62
CA GLU A 200 -2.14 31.41 22.94
C GLU A 200 -2.62 30.53 21.81
N ASP A 201 -2.52 30.97 20.56
CA ASP A 201 -2.85 30.18 19.37
C ASP A 201 -1.99 28.91 19.28
N ARG A 202 -0.68 29.04 19.43
CA ARG A 202 0.23 27.89 19.37
C ARG A 202 0.02 26.90 20.53
N HIS A 203 -0.29 27.44 21.73
CA HIS A 203 -0.66 26.60 22.88
C HIS A 203 -1.93 25.78 22.58
N ALA A 204 -2.97 26.41 22.04
CA ALA A 204 -4.21 25.73 21.67
C ALA A 204 -3.95 24.65 20.58
N ASP A 205 -3.10 24.94 19.59
CA ASP A 205 -2.69 23.97 18.59
C ASP A 205 -2.00 22.75 19.23
N ILE A 206 -1.09 22.96 20.19
CA ILE A 206 -0.37 21.88 20.88
C ILE A 206 -1.35 20.97 21.63
N ILE A 207 -2.33 21.53 22.36
CA ILE A 207 -3.33 20.73 23.09
C ILE A 207 -4.15 19.86 22.12
N LYS A 208 -4.56 20.41 20.96
CA LYS A 208 -5.27 19.63 19.94
C LYS A 208 -4.41 18.50 19.37
N LEU A 209 -3.13 18.78 19.13
CA LEU A 209 -2.17 17.80 18.64
C LEU A 209 -1.93 16.67 19.64
N GLU A 210 -1.76 16.97 20.92
CA GLU A 210 -1.55 15.96 21.96
C GLU A 210 -2.73 15.00 22.05
N LYS A 211 -3.95 15.52 21.92
CA LYS A 211 -5.13 14.65 21.82
C LYS A 211 -5.08 13.75 20.60
N SER A 212 -4.72 14.28 19.45
CA SER A 212 -4.59 13.50 18.19
C SER A 212 -3.50 12.44 18.30
N ILE A 213 -2.33 12.77 18.85
CA ILE A 213 -1.21 11.86 19.05
C ILE A 213 -1.61 10.72 20.03
N ARG A 214 -2.37 11.02 21.08
CA ARG A 214 -2.86 10.00 22.00
C ARG A 214 -3.85 9.04 21.32
N GLU A 215 -4.79 9.57 20.54
CA GLU A 215 -5.73 8.75 19.75
C GLU A 215 -5.00 7.86 18.73
N LEU A 216 -3.91 8.36 18.13
CA LEU A 216 -3.05 7.58 17.25
C LEU A 216 -2.31 6.47 18.00
N HIS A 217 -1.79 6.77 19.18
CA HIS A 217 -1.13 5.77 20.03
C HIS A 217 -2.07 4.60 20.35
N ASP A 218 -3.31 4.89 20.77
CA ASP A 218 -4.32 3.87 21.05
C ASP A 218 -4.61 3.01 19.80
N MET A 219 -4.64 3.63 18.64
CA MET A 219 -4.82 2.92 17.37
C MET A 219 -3.63 2.02 17.05
N PHE A 220 -2.39 2.45 17.31
CA PHE A 220 -1.20 1.62 17.14
C PHE A 220 -1.17 0.41 18.07
N VAL A 221 -1.58 0.58 19.33
CA VAL A 221 -1.68 -0.53 20.29
C VAL A 221 -2.66 -1.60 19.79
N ASP A 222 -3.81 -1.18 19.29
CA ASP A 222 -4.80 -2.11 18.70
C ASP A 222 -4.25 -2.85 17.46
N MET A 223 -3.41 -2.18 16.66
CA MET A 223 -2.88 -2.76 15.42
C MET A 223 -1.61 -3.60 15.64
N ALA A 224 -0.86 -3.35 16.72
CA ALA A 224 0.37 -4.08 17.02
C ALA A 224 0.13 -5.60 17.08
N VAL A 225 -0.97 -6.02 17.69
CA VAL A 225 -1.37 -7.43 17.78
C VAL A 225 -1.59 -8.06 16.40
N LEU A 226 -2.08 -7.29 15.42
CA LEU A 226 -2.34 -7.79 14.06
C LEU A 226 -1.06 -7.90 13.22
N VAL A 227 -0.04 -7.10 13.52
CA VAL A 227 1.22 -7.05 12.74
C VAL A 227 2.27 -7.99 13.32
N GLU A 228 2.32 -8.18 14.65
CA GLU A 228 3.35 -9.00 15.32
C GLU A 228 3.32 -10.47 14.87
N ASN A 229 2.14 -11.02 14.60
CA ASN A 229 1.98 -12.40 14.14
C ASN A 229 2.29 -12.64 12.66
N GLN A 230 2.69 -11.62 11.90
CA GLN A 230 2.72 -11.66 10.42
C GLN A 230 4.11 -11.44 9.80
N GLY A 231 5.12 -11.07 10.58
CA GLY A 231 6.46 -10.73 10.06
C GLY A 231 7.11 -11.85 9.24
N GLU A 232 7.05 -13.09 9.70
CA GLU A 232 7.64 -14.26 9.02
C GLU A 232 6.97 -14.60 7.67
N LEU A 233 5.70 -14.23 7.50
CA LEU A 233 4.96 -14.49 6.25
C LEU A 233 5.32 -13.49 5.15
N ILE A 234 5.61 -12.24 5.49
CA ILE A 234 5.93 -11.19 4.52
C ILE A 234 7.29 -11.48 3.87
N ASP A 235 8.28 -11.87 4.65
CA ASP A 235 9.61 -12.23 4.13
C ASP A 235 9.54 -13.42 3.17
N ARG A 236 8.69 -14.41 3.47
CA ARG A 236 8.45 -15.55 2.57
C ARG A 236 7.71 -15.16 1.29
N ILE A 237 6.84 -14.15 1.34
CA ILE A 237 6.09 -13.68 0.17
C ILE A 237 6.99 -12.87 -0.74
N GLU A 238 7.80 -11.97 -0.20
CA GLU A 238 8.79 -11.20 -0.96
C GLU A 238 9.72 -12.16 -1.71
N TYR A 239 10.24 -13.18 -1.02
CA TYR A 239 11.05 -14.24 -1.63
C TYR A 239 10.30 -15.01 -2.72
N ASN A 240 9.03 -15.39 -2.49
CA ASN A 240 8.23 -16.12 -3.48
C ASN A 240 7.84 -15.25 -4.67
N VAL A 241 7.53 -13.97 -4.47
CA VAL A 241 7.24 -13.01 -5.56
C VAL A 241 8.49 -12.76 -6.39
N GLN A 242 9.65 -12.60 -5.75
CA GLN A 242 10.92 -12.47 -6.47
C GLN A 242 11.21 -13.71 -7.32
N ASN A 243 11.09 -14.90 -6.75
CA ASN A 243 11.23 -16.15 -7.49
C ASN A 243 10.22 -16.28 -8.63
N ALA A 244 8.96 -15.90 -8.41
CA ALA A 244 7.93 -15.93 -9.45
C ALA A 244 8.25 -14.95 -10.59
N ALA A 245 8.77 -13.76 -10.30
CA ALA A 245 9.24 -12.82 -11.31
C ALA A 245 10.38 -13.42 -12.14
N ASP A 246 11.38 -14.03 -11.48
CA ASP A 246 12.49 -14.72 -12.14
C ASP A 246 12.02 -15.89 -13.03
N PHE A 247 11.01 -16.65 -12.58
CA PHE A 247 10.41 -17.73 -13.39
C PHE A 247 9.66 -17.18 -14.60
N VAL A 248 8.93 -16.07 -14.47
CA VAL A 248 8.22 -15.42 -15.58
C VAL A 248 9.22 -14.85 -16.60
N ASP A 249 10.31 -14.23 -16.15
CA ASP A 249 11.37 -13.73 -17.04
C ASP A 249 12.06 -14.88 -17.78
N ASN A 250 12.36 -15.99 -17.10
CA ASN A 250 12.93 -17.17 -17.71
C ASN A 250 11.95 -17.81 -18.73
N ALA A 251 10.67 -17.94 -18.36
CA ALA A 251 9.64 -18.45 -19.26
C ALA A 251 9.48 -17.56 -20.51
N THR A 252 9.51 -16.22 -20.35
CA THR A 252 9.43 -15.28 -21.45
C THR A 252 10.65 -15.40 -22.38
N ASN A 253 11.84 -15.59 -21.83
CA ASN A 253 13.06 -15.82 -22.60
C ASN A 253 13.00 -17.16 -23.35
N ASP A 254 12.47 -18.21 -22.73
CA ASP A 254 12.33 -19.52 -23.38
C ASP A 254 11.26 -19.52 -24.48
N ILE A 255 10.14 -18.81 -24.27
CA ILE A 255 9.13 -18.59 -25.34
C ILE A 255 9.76 -17.83 -26.52
N ASN A 256 10.51 -16.77 -26.26
CA ASN A 256 11.19 -16.02 -27.30
C ASN A 256 12.22 -16.89 -28.06
N ARG A 257 12.95 -17.76 -27.37
CA ARG A 257 13.85 -18.74 -27.99
C ARG A 257 13.07 -19.75 -28.84
N ALA A 258 11.96 -20.30 -28.30
CA ALA A 258 11.11 -21.25 -29.02
C ALA A 258 10.52 -20.66 -30.30
N VAL A 259 10.05 -19.41 -30.25
CA VAL A 259 9.57 -18.68 -31.45
C VAL A 259 10.67 -18.50 -32.50
N ARG A 260 11.89 -18.15 -32.08
CA ARG A 260 13.05 -18.05 -32.99
C ARG A 260 13.42 -19.40 -33.61
N TYR A 261 13.39 -20.50 -32.84
CA TYR A 261 13.63 -21.84 -33.37
C TYR A 261 12.55 -22.29 -34.36
N LYS A 262 11.26 -22.00 -34.06
CA LYS A 262 10.14 -22.27 -34.96
C LYS A 262 10.28 -21.53 -36.30
N SER A 263 10.70 -20.28 -36.25
CA SER A 263 10.97 -19.47 -37.47
C SER A 263 12.14 -20.05 -38.31
N LYS A 264 13.23 -20.46 -37.63
CA LYS A 264 14.37 -21.13 -38.32
C LYS A 264 13.99 -22.49 -38.89
N ALA A 265 13.18 -23.28 -38.19
CA ALA A 265 12.69 -24.58 -38.68
C ALA A 265 11.81 -24.39 -39.91
N ARG A 266 10.90 -23.45 -39.95
CA ARG A 266 10.09 -23.14 -41.15
C ARG A 266 10.93 -22.75 -42.33
N LYS A 267 11.97 -21.89 -42.16
CA LYS A 267 12.89 -21.54 -43.25
C LYS A 267 13.64 -22.75 -43.80
N LYS A 268 14.12 -23.64 -42.91
CA LYS A 268 14.79 -24.90 -43.37
C LYS A 268 13.84 -25.79 -44.16
N LEU A 269 12.57 -25.91 -43.72
CA LEU A 269 11.56 -26.71 -44.43
C LEU A 269 11.23 -26.15 -45.80
N ILE A 270 11.12 -24.82 -45.96
CA ILE A 270 10.93 -24.14 -47.24
C ILE A 270 12.10 -24.42 -48.19
N ILE A 271 13.35 -24.31 -47.70
CA ILE A 271 14.55 -24.62 -48.51
C ILE A 271 14.55 -26.06 -48.97
N LEU A 272 14.19 -27.00 -48.07
CA LEU A 272 14.11 -28.44 -48.44
C LEU A 272 13.05 -28.70 -49.51
N CYS A 273 11.88 -28.05 -49.41
CA CYS A 273 10.85 -28.17 -50.46
C CYS A 273 11.31 -27.61 -51.81
N ILE A 274 12.04 -26.50 -51.81
CA ILE A 274 12.60 -25.88 -53.05
C ILE A 274 13.61 -26.86 -53.68
N ILE A 275 14.52 -27.45 -52.91
CA ILE A 275 15.51 -28.41 -53.40
C ILE A 275 14.80 -29.65 -53.97
N ALA A 276 13.78 -30.19 -53.30
CA ALA A 276 13.01 -31.33 -53.78
C ALA A 276 12.31 -31.03 -55.12
N ALA A 277 11.73 -29.81 -55.26
CA ALA A 277 11.12 -29.39 -56.52
C ALA A 277 12.12 -29.27 -57.68
N ILE A 278 13.32 -28.76 -57.41
CA ILE A 278 14.37 -28.68 -58.40
C ILE A 278 14.82 -30.07 -58.87
N VAL A 279 14.97 -31.01 -57.95
CA VAL A 279 15.33 -32.41 -58.26
C VAL A 279 14.27 -33.06 -59.16
N VAL A 280 13.00 -32.87 -58.86
CA VAL A 280 11.89 -33.40 -59.64
C VAL A 280 11.91 -32.85 -61.08
N ILE A 281 12.17 -31.51 -61.24
CA ILE A 281 12.26 -30.85 -62.54
C ILE A 281 13.44 -31.41 -63.33
N ILE A 282 14.62 -31.58 -62.72
CA ILE A 282 15.79 -32.13 -63.37
C ILE A 282 15.53 -33.60 -63.83
N LEU A 283 14.93 -34.42 -63.01
CA LEU A 283 14.57 -35.80 -63.35
C LEU A 283 13.56 -35.82 -64.52
N GLY A 284 12.57 -34.93 -64.52
CA GLY A 284 11.62 -34.81 -65.61
C GLY A 284 12.26 -34.42 -66.96
N LEU A 285 13.25 -33.50 -66.90
CA LEU A 285 14.01 -33.10 -68.12
C LEU A 285 14.89 -34.25 -68.65
N ILE A 286 15.52 -35.05 -67.76
CA ILE A 286 16.34 -36.18 -68.15
C ILE A 286 15.48 -37.27 -68.84
N ILE A 287 14.32 -37.55 -68.31
CA ILE A 287 13.40 -38.55 -68.86
C ILE A 287 12.84 -38.04 -70.21
N GLY A 288 12.43 -36.76 -70.28
CA GLY A 288 11.91 -36.17 -71.51
C GLY A 288 12.95 -36.04 -72.63
N PHE A 289 14.26 -36.01 -72.33
CA PHE A 289 15.35 -36.01 -73.32
C PHE A 289 15.78 -37.44 -73.69
N SER A 290 15.40 -38.43 -72.90
CA SER A 290 15.79 -39.83 -73.14
C SER A 290 14.72 -40.61 -73.90
N VAL A 291 13.56 -40.04 -74.16
CA VAL A 291 12.49 -40.57 -75.00
C VAL A 291 12.50 -39.85 -76.36
#